data_2c91150cc3f7249ab287b7d8bfd7585f
#
_entry.id   2c91150cc3f7249ab287b7d8bfd7585f
#
_cell.length_a   1.000
_cell.length_b   1.000
_cell.length_c   1.000
_cell.angle_alpha   90.00
_cell.angle_beta   90.00
_cell.angle_gamma   90.00
#
_symmetry.space_group_name_H-M   'P 1'
#
loop_
_entity.id
_entity.type
_entity.pdbx_description
1 polymer ?
#
loop_
_entity_poly.entity_id
_entity_poly.type
_entity_poly.pdbx_seq_one_letter_code
_entity_poly.pdbx_strand_id
1 'polypeptide(L)'
;MALFDVIDEIAEKQVLKTETGDNRIFGIVVGQVVKNYDKDMPGRVCVSIFTRDKEANELKWARVAMPSSGSRWGHYFLPEVGDHVLVCFEQGNIEKPYVIGCIPRENDQFLKKTADEDNQYKKIMTRHGNTILFEDNKEGEGDKDKIKIETPKSIHRIELDNEKGLMLISDKDGRNKIEIQTGDSGKMEIFAEKKLTIKVGDNITLTMNGNNGTTELETTKLNVKVNGNMKYTSTGGATLEGSTVSMKSTSSMNLESSAAVKISGTPISIG
;
A
#
# COMPACT_ATOMS: atom_id res chain seq x y z
N MET A 1 -33.11 61.04 -15.33
CA MET A 1 -32.55 59.70 -15.47
C MET A 1 -33.39 58.99 -16.51
N ALA A 2 -32.81 58.69 -17.68
CA ALA A 2 -33.56 58.02 -18.71
C ALA A 2 -33.82 56.55 -18.29
N LEU A 3 -34.88 55.94 -18.81
CA LEU A 3 -35.25 54.54 -18.52
C LEU A 3 -34.05 53.57 -18.84
N PHE A 4 -33.28 53.91 -19.88
CA PHE A 4 -32.07 53.14 -20.25
C PHE A 4 -30.98 53.23 -19.18
N ASP A 5 -30.78 54.38 -18.55
CA ASP A 5 -29.78 54.54 -17.48
C ASP A 5 -30.12 53.65 -16.27
N VAL A 6 -31.42 53.48 -15.97
CA VAL A 6 -31.88 52.58 -14.87
C VAL A 6 -31.72 51.11 -15.25
N ILE A 7 -31.99 50.76 -16.53
CA ILE A 7 -31.81 49.37 -17.01
C ILE A 7 -30.32 49.02 -17.00
N ASP A 8 -29.45 49.87 -17.46
CA ASP A 8 -28.00 49.65 -17.47
C ASP A 8 -27.46 49.58 -16.03
N GLU A 9 -27.89 50.40 -15.11
CA GLU A 9 -27.51 50.33 -13.69
C GLU A 9 -27.98 49.01 -13.02
N ILE A 10 -29.19 48.56 -13.34
CA ILE A 10 -29.70 47.27 -12.83
C ILE A 10 -28.93 46.10 -13.45
N ALA A 11 -28.63 46.15 -14.76
CA ALA A 11 -27.84 45.11 -15.45
C ALA A 11 -26.41 45.04 -14.89
N GLU A 12 -25.76 46.19 -14.68
CA GLU A 12 -24.44 46.28 -14.07
C GLU A 12 -24.41 45.72 -12.64
N LYS A 13 -25.42 46.03 -11.84
CA LYS A 13 -25.56 45.46 -10.49
C LYS A 13 -25.75 43.95 -10.51
N GLN A 14 -26.53 43.41 -11.44
CA GLN A 14 -26.73 41.96 -11.55
C GLN A 14 -25.49 41.21 -12.04
N VAL A 15 -24.65 41.85 -12.87
CA VAL A 15 -23.39 41.25 -13.37
C VAL A 15 -22.28 41.32 -12.32
N LEU A 16 -22.19 42.41 -11.53
CA LEU A 16 -21.07 42.63 -10.62
C LEU A 16 -21.35 42.22 -9.17
N LYS A 17 -22.62 42.05 -8.79
CA LYS A 17 -22.98 41.66 -7.42
C LYS A 17 -23.72 40.35 -7.34
N THR A 18 -23.57 39.64 -6.20
CA THR A 18 -24.33 38.46 -5.85
C THR A 18 -25.75 38.81 -5.40
N GLU A 19 -26.61 37.81 -5.22
CA GLU A 19 -27.95 37.97 -4.65
C GLU A 19 -27.91 38.57 -3.23
N THR A 20 -26.82 38.35 -2.49
CA THR A 20 -26.56 38.90 -1.15
C THR A 20 -25.95 40.32 -1.18
N GLY A 21 -25.69 40.85 -2.39
CA GLY A 21 -25.12 42.20 -2.57
C GLY A 21 -23.59 42.26 -2.57
N ASP A 22 -22.91 41.14 -2.42
CA ASP A 22 -21.44 41.04 -2.46
C ASP A 22 -20.88 41.18 -3.88
N ASN A 23 -19.69 41.73 -4.00
CA ASN A 23 -19.00 41.80 -5.27
C ASN A 23 -18.65 40.36 -5.77
N ARG A 24 -18.88 40.10 -7.07
CA ARG A 24 -18.50 38.85 -7.71
C ARG A 24 -16.98 38.77 -7.86
N ILE A 25 -16.43 37.58 -7.65
CA ILE A 25 -15.01 37.27 -7.84
C ILE A 25 -14.90 36.29 -9.00
N PHE A 26 -14.48 36.77 -10.17
CA PHE A 26 -14.34 35.93 -11.39
C PHE A 26 -12.98 35.27 -11.54
N GLY A 27 -12.05 35.52 -10.67
CA GLY A 27 -10.71 34.92 -10.72
C GLY A 27 -10.55 33.74 -9.80
N ILE A 28 -9.34 33.14 -9.85
CA ILE A 28 -8.88 32.16 -8.86
C ILE A 28 -8.19 32.93 -7.75
N VAL A 29 -8.50 32.59 -6.50
CA VAL A 29 -7.88 33.17 -5.32
C VAL A 29 -7.20 32.10 -4.48
N VAL A 30 -6.19 32.51 -3.72
CA VAL A 30 -5.54 31.61 -2.75
C VAL A 30 -6.29 31.69 -1.43
N GLY A 31 -6.60 30.53 -0.87
CA GLY A 31 -7.16 30.38 0.46
C GLY A 31 -6.34 29.41 1.31
N GLN A 32 -6.66 29.37 2.59
CA GLN A 32 -6.11 28.41 3.53
C GLN A 32 -7.24 27.56 4.13
N VAL A 33 -7.02 26.25 4.21
CA VAL A 33 -7.96 25.34 4.87
C VAL A 33 -7.91 25.55 6.37
N VAL A 34 -9.06 25.81 6.97
CA VAL A 34 -9.21 26.00 8.43
C VAL A 34 -9.95 24.85 9.10
N LYS A 35 -10.82 24.15 8.35
CA LYS A 35 -11.45 22.88 8.77
C LYS A 35 -11.62 21.98 7.55
N ASN A 36 -11.46 20.67 7.73
CA ASN A 36 -11.63 19.68 6.67
C ASN A 36 -12.66 18.59 7.00
N TYR A 37 -13.47 18.82 8.03
CA TYR A 37 -14.56 17.93 8.40
C TYR A 37 -15.75 18.70 8.94
N ASP A 38 -16.94 18.32 8.47
CA ASP A 38 -18.24 18.69 9.02
C ASP A 38 -19.21 17.53 8.79
N LYS A 39 -20.03 17.20 9.80
CA LYS A 39 -20.92 16.03 9.74
C LYS A 39 -22.07 16.19 8.73
N ASP A 40 -22.53 17.44 8.52
CA ASP A 40 -23.66 17.77 7.65
C ASP A 40 -23.18 18.12 6.22
N MET A 41 -21.87 18.34 6.03
CA MET A 41 -21.25 18.69 4.77
C MET A 41 -20.02 17.81 4.46
N PRO A 42 -20.18 16.47 4.37
CA PRO A 42 -19.07 15.55 4.15
C PRO A 42 -18.35 15.84 2.82
N GLY A 43 -17.03 15.77 2.82
CA GLY A 43 -16.19 16.00 1.64
C GLY A 43 -15.99 17.46 1.26
N ARG A 44 -16.44 18.41 2.09
CA ARG A 44 -16.12 19.84 1.94
C ARG A 44 -15.01 20.26 2.90
N VAL A 45 -14.36 21.36 2.55
CA VAL A 45 -13.37 22.02 3.41
C VAL A 45 -13.81 23.47 3.67
N CYS A 46 -13.57 23.94 4.88
CA CYS A 46 -13.79 25.32 5.22
C CYS A 46 -12.52 26.12 4.91
N VAL A 47 -12.61 27.14 4.09
CA VAL A 47 -11.48 27.93 3.61
C VAL A 47 -11.58 29.40 4.08
N SER A 48 -10.44 29.96 4.46
CA SER A 48 -10.24 31.40 4.66
C SER A 48 -9.55 31.97 3.42
N ILE A 49 -10.03 33.08 2.89
CA ILE A 49 -9.56 33.69 1.64
C ILE A 49 -8.73 34.94 1.98
N PHE A 50 -7.50 35.04 1.45
CA PHE A 50 -6.54 36.09 1.81
C PHE A 50 -6.78 37.44 1.14
N THR A 51 -7.66 37.55 0.15
CA THR A 51 -7.85 38.76 -0.66
C THR A 51 -8.77 39.81 -0.05
N ARG A 52 -9.29 39.59 1.16
CA ARG A 52 -10.18 40.48 1.84
C ARG A 52 -9.54 41.07 3.11
N ASP A 53 -10.02 42.24 3.56
CA ASP A 53 -9.69 42.80 4.86
C ASP A 53 -9.91 41.78 5.97
N LYS A 54 -9.07 41.79 7.00
CA LYS A 54 -9.07 40.79 8.07
C LYS A 54 -10.44 40.61 8.77
N GLU A 55 -11.28 41.62 8.74
CA GLU A 55 -12.65 41.60 9.29
C GLU A 55 -13.68 40.92 8.37
N ALA A 56 -13.34 40.74 7.07
CA ALA A 56 -14.19 40.13 6.05
C ALA A 56 -13.71 38.75 5.60
N ASN A 57 -12.81 38.10 6.32
CA ASN A 57 -12.38 36.73 6.08
C ASN A 57 -13.49 35.74 6.45
N GLU A 58 -14.58 35.80 5.69
CA GLU A 58 -15.67 34.84 5.86
C GLU A 58 -15.17 33.42 5.54
N LEU A 59 -15.32 32.54 6.52
CA LEU A 59 -15.06 31.12 6.37
C LEU A 59 -16.17 30.48 5.52
N LYS A 60 -15.83 29.97 4.36
CA LYS A 60 -16.80 29.32 3.46
C LYS A 60 -16.51 27.84 3.32
N TRP A 61 -17.56 27.03 3.28
CA TRP A 61 -17.47 25.61 3.02
C TRP A 61 -17.44 25.33 1.51
N ALA A 62 -16.28 25.00 1.01
CA ALA A 62 -16.00 24.73 -0.40
C ALA A 62 -16.13 23.26 -0.74
N ARG A 63 -16.67 22.92 -1.91
CA ARG A 63 -16.54 21.61 -2.53
C ARG A 63 -15.13 21.44 -3.06
N VAL A 64 -14.58 20.25 -2.94
CA VAL A 64 -13.23 19.94 -3.47
C VAL A 64 -13.36 19.19 -4.79
N ALA A 65 -12.74 19.74 -5.84
CA ALA A 65 -12.61 19.06 -7.12
C ALA A 65 -11.64 17.90 -6.96
N MET A 66 -12.06 16.71 -7.40
CA MET A 66 -11.28 15.48 -7.36
C MET A 66 -11.06 14.96 -8.77
N PRO A 67 -9.97 14.23 -9.05
CA PRO A 67 -9.69 13.67 -10.39
C PRO A 67 -10.83 12.80 -10.93
N SER A 68 -11.53 12.08 -10.06
CA SER A 68 -12.75 11.34 -10.39
C SER A 68 -13.61 11.14 -9.16
N SER A 69 -14.93 11.16 -9.33
CA SER A 69 -15.90 10.93 -8.27
C SER A 69 -17.20 10.40 -8.83
N GLY A 70 -17.77 9.38 -8.19
CA GLY A 70 -19.07 8.80 -8.49
C GLY A 70 -19.82 8.44 -7.21
N SER A 71 -20.99 7.83 -7.34
CA SER A 71 -21.86 7.51 -6.18
C SER A 71 -21.24 6.52 -5.20
N ARG A 72 -20.32 5.65 -5.65
CA ARG A 72 -19.70 4.58 -4.84
C ARG A 72 -18.20 4.43 -5.05
N TRP A 73 -17.55 5.35 -5.79
CA TRP A 73 -16.15 5.27 -6.17
C TRP A 73 -15.57 6.66 -6.42
N GLY A 74 -14.25 6.78 -6.39
CA GLY A 74 -13.55 8.03 -6.67
C GLY A 74 -12.22 8.15 -5.96
N HIS A 75 -11.57 9.31 -6.13
CA HIS A 75 -10.41 9.71 -5.34
C HIS A 75 -10.89 10.51 -4.13
N TYR A 76 -10.34 10.23 -2.97
CA TYR A 76 -10.66 10.96 -1.74
C TYR A 76 -9.37 11.39 -1.03
N PHE A 77 -8.90 12.57 -1.42
CA PHE A 77 -7.74 13.23 -0.81
C PHE A 77 -8.15 14.67 -0.51
N LEU A 78 -8.66 14.90 0.69
CA LEU A 78 -8.96 16.26 1.14
C LEU A 78 -7.69 16.98 1.57
N PRO A 79 -7.57 18.28 1.29
CA PRO A 79 -6.52 19.12 1.86
C PRO A 79 -6.55 19.08 3.39
N GLU A 80 -5.39 19.12 4.01
CA GLU A 80 -5.25 19.15 5.44
C GLU A 80 -5.45 20.59 5.97
N VAL A 81 -5.82 20.71 7.26
CA VAL A 81 -5.90 22.01 7.93
C VAL A 81 -4.54 22.70 7.89
N GLY A 82 -4.53 23.93 7.39
CA GLY A 82 -3.33 24.72 7.18
C GLY A 82 -2.79 24.70 5.75
N ASP A 83 -3.29 23.80 4.87
CA ASP A 83 -2.88 23.78 3.48
C ASP A 83 -3.37 25.00 2.70
N HIS A 84 -2.56 25.45 1.75
CA HIS A 84 -2.96 26.48 0.80
C HIS A 84 -3.66 25.83 -0.39
N VAL A 85 -4.77 26.44 -0.81
CA VAL A 85 -5.63 25.93 -1.88
C VAL A 85 -5.98 27.02 -2.88
N LEU A 86 -6.21 26.61 -4.12
CA LEU A 86 -6.80 27.44 -5.16
C LEU A 86 -8.32 27.36 -5.05
N VAL A 87 -8.97 28.52 -4.91
CA VAL A 87 -10.41 28.64 -4.79
C VAL A 87 -10.96 29.41 -5.99
N CYS A 88 -11.99 28.88 -6.62
CA CYS A 88 -12.82 29.59 -7.59
C CYS A 88 -14.28 29.58 -7.14
N PHE A 89 -15.10 30.41 -7.78
CA PHE A 89 -16.49 30.62 -7.41
C PHE A 89 -17.41 30.39 -8.60
N GLU A 90 -18.50 29.65 -8.40
CA GLU A 90 -19.50 29.43 -9.44
C GLU A 90 -20.07 30.78 -9.93
N GLN A 91 -19.79 31.14 -11.18
CA GLN A 91 -20.15 32.44 -11.77
C GLN A 91 -19.74 33.65 -10.90
N GLY A 92 -18.63 33.51 -10.17
CA GLY A 92 -18.14 34.57 -9.27
C GLY A 92 -18.89 34.67 -7.92
N ASN A 93 -19.85 33.81 -7.64
CA ASN A 93 -20.63 33.86 -6.42
C ASN A 93 -19.83 33.31 -5.23
N ILE A 94 -19.47 34.20 -4.30
CA ILE A 94 -18.66 33.85 -3.11
C ILE A 94 -19.30 32.81 -2.20
N GLU A 95 -20.64 32.64 -2.27
CA GLU A 95 -21.37 31.63 -1.49
C GLU A 95 -21.23 30.21 -2.09
N LYS A 96 -20.67 30.08 -3.28
CA LYS A 96 -20.49 28.82 -3.98
C LYS A 96 -19.03 28.55 -4.35
N PRO A 97 -18.14 28.38 -3.35
CA PRO A 97 -16.72 28.17 -3.56
C PRO A 97 -16.42 26.70 -3.96
N TYR A 98 -15.39 26.55 -4.80
CA TYR A 98 -14.78 25.28 -5.16
C TYR A 98 -13.28 25.36 -4.95
N VAL A 99 -12.72 24.37 -4.25
CA VAL A 99 -11.28 24.13 -4.21
C VAL A 99 -10.93 23.28 -5.43
N ILE A 100 -10.06 23.81 -6.30
CA ILE A 100 -9.65 23.17 -7.56
C ILE A 100 -8.25 22.55 -7.50
N GLY A 101 -7.50 22.77 -6.41
CA GLY A 101 -6.18 22.20 -6.18
C GLY A 101 -5.50 22.74 -4.96
N CYS A 102 -4.38 22.16 -4.59
CA CYS A 102 -3.50 22.61 -3.52
C CYS A 102 -2.30 23.34 -4.12
N ILE A 103 -1.79 24.35 -3.41
CA ILE A 103 -0.56 25.05 -3.73
C ILE A 103 0.47 24.73 -2.65
N PRO A 104 1.57 24.04 -3.00
CA PRO A 104 2.65 23.84 -2.06
C PRO A 104 3.30 25.19 -1.70
N ARG A 105 3.78 25.31 -0.47
CA ARG A 105 4.54 26.49 -0.03
C ARG A 105 6.00 26.33 -0.47
N GLU A 106 6.70 27.43 -0.70
CA GLU A 106 8.12 27.45 -1.11
C GLU A 106 9.05 26.62 -0.18
N ASN A 107 8.68 26.49 1.09
CA ASN A 107 9.48 25.79 2.10
C ASN A 107 8.98 24.38 2.43
N ASP A 108 8.00 23.83 1.68
CA ASP A 108 7.46 22.52 1.95
C ASP A 108 8.52 21.41 1.78
N GLN A 109 8.71 20.68 2.86
CA GLN A 109 9.69 19.58 2.91
C GLN A 109 9.37 18.46 1.91
N PHE A 110 8.09 18.30 1.56
CA PHE A 110 7.65 17.32 0.56
C PHE A 110 8.24 17.64 -0.81
N LEU A 111 8.13 18.90 -1.26
CA LEU A 111 8.73 19.33 -2.53
C LEU A 111 10.26 19.25 -2.51
N LYS A 112 10.89 19.78 -1.46
CA LYS A 112 12.37 19.77 -1.34
C LYS A 112 12.98 18.38 -1.38
N LYS A 113 12.22 17.36 -0.94
CA LYS A 113 12.67 15.97 -0.91
C LYS A 113 12.25 15.16 -2.12
N THR A 114 11.37 15.71 -2.95
CA THR A 114 10.80 14.97 -4.10
C THR A 114 11.27 15.56 -5.42
N ALA A 115 11.40 16.89 -5.52
CA ALA A 115 11.83 17.56 -6.73
C ALA A 115 13.33 17.38 -6.94
N ASP A 116 13.72 16.97 -8.15
CA ASP A 116 15.09 16.90 -8.65
C ASP A 116 15.19 17.45 -10.08
N GLU A 117 16.40 17.64 -10.60
CA GLU A 117 16.65 18.21 -11.92
C GLU A 117 16.07 17.33 -13.05
N ASP A 118 16.08 16.03 -12.87
CA ASP A 118 15.64 15.05 -13.85
C ASP A 118 14.17 14.67 -13.71
N ASN A 119 13.46 15.24 -12.70
CA ASN A 119 12.06 14.93 -12.39
C ASN A 119 11.78 13.41 -12.30
N GLN A 120 12.69 12.68 -11.65
CA GLN A 120 12.65 11.22 -11.58
C GLN A 120 11.53 10.70 -10.65
N TYR A 121 11.14 11.47 -9.64
CA TYR A 121 10.24 10.99 -8.60
C TYR A 121 8.79 11.42 -8.83
N LYS A 122 7.86 10.46 -8.91
CA LYS A 122 6.41 10.67 -8.85
C LYS A 122 5.90 10.03 -7.57
N LYS A 123 5.23 10.82 -6.72
CA LYS A 123 4.97 10.39 -5.35
C LYS A 123 3.59 10.76 -4.85
N ILE A 124 2.91 9.80 -4.24
CA ILE A 124 1.72 10.01 -3.42
C ILE A 124 2.09 9.74 -1.97
N MET A 125 1.89 10.72 -1.09
CA MET A 125 2.24 10.58 0.32
C MET A 125 1.13 11.13 1.20
N THR A 126 0.74 10.36 2.21
CA THR A 126 -0.18 10.82 3.24
C THR A 126 0.55 11.65 4.30
N ARG A 127 -0.21 12.40 5.11
CA ARG A 127 0.33 13.26 6.19
C ARG A 127 1.31 12.54 7.13
N HIS A 128 1.07 11.27 7.44
CA HIS A 128 1.92 10.49 8.33
C HIS A 128 3.05 9.75 7.62
N GLY A 129 3.12 9.82 6.27
CA GLY A 129 4.22 9.28 5.48
C GLY A 129 3.96 7.89 4.88
N ASN A 130 2.69 7.41 4.79
CA ASN A 130 2.40 6.30 3.87
C ASN A 130 2.66 6.77 2.45
N THR A 131 3.42 6.01 1.69
CA THR A 131 3.98 6.46 0.41
C THR A 131 3.77 5.44 -0.69
N ILE A 132 3.40 5.93 -1.89
CA ILE A 132 3.57 5.24 -3.17
C ILE A 132 4.54 6.10 -3.96
N LEU A 133 5.66 5.54 -4.35
CA LEU A 133 6.74 6.20 -5.07
C LEU A 133 7.03 5.45 -6.36
N PHE A 134 7.10 6.18 -7.46
CA PHE A 134 7.68 5.77 -8.72
C PHE A 134 8.98 6.54 -8.90
N GLU A 135 10.05 5.84 -9.20
CA GLU A 135 11.36 6.37 -9.51
C GLU A 135 11.69 6.01 -10.96
N ASP A 136 11.54 6.98 -11.86
CA ASP A 136 11.86 6.86 -13.29
C ASP A 136 13.31 7.30 -13.48
N ASN A 137 14.24 6.37 -13.59
CA ASN A 137 15.65 6.71 -13.78
C ASN A 137 15.88 7.19 -15.23
N LYS A 138 16.56 8.32 -15.41
CA LYS A 138 16.85 8.86 -16.74
C LYS A 138 17.78 7.98 -17.58
N GLU A 139 18.51 7.06 -16.96
CA GLU A 139 19.36 6.11 -17.61
C GLU A 139 18.69 4.74 -17.72
N GLY A 140 18.90 4.03 -18.83
CA GLY A 140 18.52 2.63 -18.96
C GLY A 140 17.10 2.37 -19.50
N GLU A 141 16.39 3.41 -19.97
CA GLU A 141 15.06 3.25 -20.61
C GLU A 141 14.09 2.35 -19.79
N GLY A 142 14.10 2.49 -18.45
CA GLY A 142 13.29 1.71 -17.54
C GLY A 142 14.02 0.57 -16.80
N ASP A 143 15.21 0.18 -17.23
CA ASP A 143 15.97 -0.92 -16.61
C ASP A 143 16.43 -0.62 -15.17
N LYS A 144 16.40 0.67 -14.78
CA LYS A 144 16.79 1.12 -13.44
C LYS A 144 15.63 1.67 -12.64
N ASP A 145 14.41 1.56 -13.15
CA ASP A 145 13.22 2.11 -12.50
C ASP A 145 12.85 1.31 -11.24
N LYS A 146 12.20 2.01 -10.31
CA LYS A 146 11.76 1.43 -9.04
C LYS A 146 10.34 1.85 -8.69
N ILE A 147 9.61 0.94 -8.09
CA ILE A 147 8.30 1.22 -7.49
C ILE A 147 8.36 0.82 -6.03
N LYS A 148 7.96 1.74 -5.12
CA LYS A 148 7.94 1.49 -3.68
C LYS A 148 6.59 1.84 -3.07
N ILE A 149 6.08 0.95 -2.24
CA ILE A 149 4.93 1.20 -1.38
C ILE A 149 5.39 1.00 0.06
N GLU A 150 5.30 2.05 0.87
CA GLU A 150 5.85 2.03 2.22
C GLU A 150 4.88 2.61 3.24
N THR A 151 4.86 2.02 4.43
CA THR A 151 4.28 2.65 5.62
C THR A 151 5.30 3.60 6.27
N PRO A 152 4.86 4.50 7.18
CA PRO A 152 5.76 5.46 7.81
C PRO A 152 7.00 4.78 8.41
N LYS A 153 8.17 5.42 8.22
CA LYS A 153 9.47 4.93 8.68
C LYS A 153 9.87 3.57 8.06
N SER A 154 9.28 3.23 6.92
CA SER A 154 9.49 1.96 6.19
C SER A 154 9.27 0.72 7.07
N ILE A 155 8.30 0.78 8.01
CA ILE A 155 7.99 -0.37 8.89
C ILE A 155 7.55 -1.57 8.06
N HIS A 156 6.77 -1.34 7.00
CA HIS A 156 6.41 -2.34 5.99
C HIS A 156 6.67 -1.75 4.62
N ARG A 157 7.19 -2.56 3.70
CA ARG A 157 7.46 -2.13 2.33
C ARG A 157 7.20 -3.22 1.30
N ILE A 158 6.82 -2.76 0.12
CA ILE A 158 6.82 -3.51 -1.12
C ILE A 158 7.74 -2.75 -2.07
N GLU A 159 8.70 -3.42 -2.68
CA GLU A 159 9.68 -2.81 -3.58
C GLU A 159 9.83 -3.66 -4.84
N LEU A 160 9.75 -3.00 -5.99
CA LEU A 160 10.13 -3.52 -7.29
C LEU A 160 11.32 -2.70 -7.76
N ASP A 161 12.47 -3.32 -7.96
CA ASP A 161 13.74 -2.68 -8.33
C ASP A 161 14.28 -3.37 -9.58
N ASN A 162 14.13 -2.71 -10.74
CA ASN A 162 14.58 -3.26 -12.01
C ASN A 162 16.10 -3.38 -12.07
N GLU A 163 16.82 -2.39 -11.53
CA GLU A 163 18.30 -2.40 -11.54
C GLU A 163 18.88 -3.59 -10.79
N LYS A 164 18.25 -3.99 -9.68
CA LYS A 164 18.67 -5.15 -8.89
C LYS A 164 17.99 -6.44 -9.30
N GLY A 165 17.01 -6.37 -10.21
CA GLY A 165 16.15 -7.50 -10.51
C GLY A 165 15.44 -8.04 -9.28
N LEU A 166 14.86 -7.16 -8.45
CA LEU A 166 14.35 -7.49 -7.13
C LEU A 166 12.85 -7.19 -7.00
N MET A 167 12.10 -8.17 -6.50
CA MET A 167 10.77 -7.99 -5.93
C MET A 167 10.80 -8.34 -4.45
N LEU A 168 10.40 -7.41 -3.59
CA LEU A 168 10.51 -7.55 -2.14
C LEU A 168 9.23 -7.13 -1.43
N ILE A 169 8.78 -7.97 -0.50
CA ILE A 169 7.81 -7.62 0.54
C ILE A 169 8.50 -7.86 1.88
N SER A 170 8.64 -6.84 2.72
CA SER A 170 9.37 -7.00 3.99
C SER A 170 8.89 -6.07 5.09
N ASP A 171 9.20 -6.45 6.32
CA ASP A 171 9.26 -5.51 7.44
C ASP A 171 10.56 -4.67 7.37
N LYS A 172 10.65 -3.67 8.25
CA LYS A 172 11.76 -2.71 8.31
C LYS A 172 13.13 -3.35 8.43
N ASP A 173 13.23 -4.38 9.27
CA ASP A 173 14.50 -4.99 9.64
C ASP A 173 14.80 -6.25 8.79
N GLY A 174 13.90 -6.60 7.84
CA GLY A 174 14.04 -7.78 6.98
C GLY A 174 13.87 -9.10 7.74
N ARG A 175 13.26 -9.07 8.92
CA ARG A 175 13.05 -10.25 9.77
C ARG A 175 11.91 -11.15 9.27
N ASN A 176 11.02 -10.57 8.47
CA ASN A 176 9.99 -11.28 7.74
C ASN A 176 9.97 -10.74 6.34
N LYS A 177 10.23 -11.60 5.34
CA LYS A 177 10.30 -11.15 3.95
C LYS A 177 9.88 -12.25 2.96
N ILE A 178 9.39 -11.78 1.83
CA ILE A 178 9.30 -12.54 0.58
C ILE A 178 10.17 -11.79 -0.41
N GLU A 179 11.18 -12.46 -0.95
CA GLU A 179 12.14 -11.91 -1.88
C GLU A 179 12.20 -12.77 -3.13
N ILE A 180 12.09 -12.15 -4.30
CA ILE A 180 12.26 -12.79 -5.59
C ILE A 180 13.36 -12.04 -6.32
N GLN A 181 14.45 -12.73 -6.63
CA GLN A 181 15.51 -12.23 -7.47
C GLN A 181 15.27 -12.74 -8.89
N THR A 182 15.07 -11.80 -9.81
CA THR A 182 14.89 -12.08 -11.24
C THR A 182 16.25 -12.07 -11.95
N GLY A 183 16.29 -12.49 -13.19
CA GLY A 183 17.55 -12.62 -13.97
C GLY A 183 18.24 -13.96 -13.74
N ASP A 184 19.56 -13.99 -13.94
CA ASP A 184 20.34 -15.23 -13.96
C ASP A 184 20.33 -16.03 -12.65
N SER A 185 20.13 -15.37 -11.51
CA SER A 185 20.09 -16.02 -10.20
C SER A 185 18.81 -16.81 -9.94
N GLY A 186 17.66 -16.38 -10.50
CA GLY A 186 16.37 -17.09 -10.42
C GLY A 186 15.98 -17.58 -9.02
N LYS A 187 16.18 -16.78 -7.97
CA LYS A 187 16.01 -17.17 -6.57
C LYS A 187 14.70 -16.64 -5.99
N MET A 188 13.97 -17.48 -5.26
CA MET A 188 12.85 -17.04 -4.41
C MET A 188 13.11 -17.46 -2.96
N GLU A 189 12.91 -16.56 -2.01
CA GLU A 189 13.09 -16.77 -0.59
C GLU A 189 11.87 -16.27 0.20
N ILE A 190 11.38 -17.12 1.10
CA ILE A 190 10.41 -16.74 2.12
C ILE A 190 11.13 -16.89 3.47
N PHE A 191 11.36 -15.80 4.15
CA PHE A 191 12.02 -15.78 5.45
C PHE A 191 11.07 -15.29 6.54
N ALA A 192 10.93 -16.05 7.61
CA ALA A 192 10.21 -15.70 8.82
C ALA A 192 11.11 -15.91 10.02
N GLU A 193 11.39 -14.87 10.80
CA GLU A 193 12.30 -14.91 11.96
C GLU A 193 11.91 -15.97 12.97
N LYS A 194 10.60 -16.14 13.23
CA LYS A 194 10.13 -17.00 14.32
C LYS A 194 9.33 -18.20 13.86
N LYS A 195 8.33 -17.99 13.02
CA LYS A 195 7.40 -19.06 12.63
C LYS A 195 6.81 -18.78 11.26
N LEU A 196 6.80 -19.80 10.43
CA LEU A 196 6.06 -19.84 9.17
C LEU A 196 4.99 -20.93 9.25
N THR A 197 3.75 -20.59 8.89
CA THR A 197 2.65 -21.55 8.82
C THR A 197 2.00 -21.42 7.43
N ILE A 198 1.88 -22.54 6.73
CA ILE A 198 1.17 -22.64 5.46
C ILE A 198 -0.06 -23.51 5.67
N LYS A 199 -1.24 -22.97 5.43
CA LYS A 199 -2.52 -23.70 5.54
C LYS A 199 -3.22 -23.77 4.19
N VAL A 200 -3.79 -24.94 3.88
CA VAL A 200 -4.61 -25.13 2.70
C VAL A 200 -5.90 -25.83 3.13
N GLY A 201 -7.00 -25.08 3.11
CA GLY A 201 -8.26 -25.50 3.73
C GLY A 201 -8.08 -25.82 5.21
N ASP A 202 -8.93 -26.71 5.71
CA ASP A 202 -8.92 -27.10 7.13
C ASP A 202 -8.03 -28.35 7.40
N ASN A 203 -7.57 -29.03 6.36
CA ASN A 203 -6.99 -30.37 6.46
C ASN A 203 -5.47 -30.43 6.24
N ILE A 204 -4.85 -29.35 5.81
CA ILE A 204 -3.41 -29.31 5.54
C ILE A 204 -2.77 -28.12 6.25
N THR A 205 -1.83 -28.41 7.14
CA THR A 205 -1.04 -27.41 7.83
C THR A 205 0.44 -27.82 7.85
N LEU A 206 1.29 -26.97 7.29
CA LEU A 206 2.75 -27.06 7.45
C LEU A 206 3.19 -25.93 8.38
N THR A 207 3.78 -26.29 9.50
CA THR A 207 4.33 -25.35 10.49
C THR A 207 5.82 -25.55 10.61
N MET A 208 6.57 -24.47 10.46
CA MET A 208 8.02 -24.40 10.73
C MET A 208 8.25 -23.37 11.83
N ASN A 209 8.80 -23.80 12.94
CA ASN A 209 9.03 -22.96 14.12
C ASN A 209 10.54 -22.83 14.36
N GLY A 210 11.09 -21.65 14.05
CA GLY A 210 12.51 -21.35 14.21
C GLY A 210 12.97 -21.23 15.67
N ASN A 211 12.04 -20.93 16.63
CA ASN A 211 12.42 -20.78 18.04
C ASN A 211 12.85 -22.11 18.68
N ASN A 212 12.23 -23.21 18.28
CA ASN A 212 12.53 -24.55 18.81
C ASN A 212 13.02 -25.56 17.75
N GLY A 213 13.17 -25.10 16.51
CA GLY A 213 13.67 -25.92 15.40
C GLY A 213 12.72 -27.04 14.96
N THR A 214 11.41 -26.92 15.19
CA THR A 214 10.44 -27.96 14.78
C THR A 214 9.83 -27.69 13.43
N THR A 215 9.57 -28.76 12.68
CA THR A 215 8.75 -28.75 11.48
C THR A 215 7.67 -29.81 11.61
N GLU A 216 6.42 -29.42 11.45
CA GLU A 216 5.23 -30.27 11.58
C GLU A 216 4.39 -30.19 10.32
N LEU A 217 3.99 -31.36 9.78
CA LEU A 217 3.05 -31.45 8.66
C LEU A 217 1.85 -32.27 9.12
N GLU A 218 0.70 -31.61 9.22
CA GLU A 218 -0.59 -32.24 9.48
C GLU A 218 -1.37 -32.35 8.17
N THR A 219 -1.81 -33.56 7.82
CA THR A 219 -2.56 -33.82 6.58
C THR A 219 -3.33 -35.13 6.69
N THR A 220 -4.47 -35.22 6.03
CA THR A 220 -5.27 -36.45 5.95
C THR A 220 -4.58 -37.52 5.15
N LYS A 221 -3.78 -37.19 4.12
CA LYS A 221 -3.08 -38.10 3.26
C LYS A 221 -1.81 -37.47 2.70
N LEU A 222 -0.68 -38.16 2.85
CA LEU A 222 0.60 -37.76 2.27
C LEU A 222 1.09 -38.83 1.28
N ASN A 223 1.32 -38.43 0.04
CA ASN A 223 1.98 -39.27 -0.98
C ASN A 223 3.33 -38.65 -1.32
N VAL A 224 4.40 -39.40 -1.15
CA VAL A 224 5.75 -39.01 -1.55
C VAL A 224 6.24 -39.93 -2.67
N LYS A 225 6.49 -39.36 -3.85
CA LYS A 225 7.07 -40.13 -5.00
C LYS A 225 8.40 -39.47 -5.37
N VAL A 226 9.44 -40.26 -5.31
CA VAL A 226 10.81 -39.84 -5.65
C VAL A 226 11.31 -40.71 -6.79
N ASN A 227 11.76 -40.13 -7.89
CA ASN A 227 12.29 -40.85 -9.05
C ASN A 227 13.78 -41.20 -8.92
N GLY A 228 14.45 -40.70 -7.89
CA GLY A 228 15.86 -40.99 -7.56
C GLY A 228 16.01 -41.53 -6.15
N ASN A 229 17.08 -41.18 -5.48
CA ASN A 229 17.37 -41.63 -4.13
C ASN A 229 16.57 -40.83 -3.08
N MET A 230 16.08 -41.54 -2.07
CA MET A 230 15.44 -40.97 -0.89
C MET A 230 16.23 -41.36 0.36
N LYS A 231 16.57 -40.40 1.20
CA LYS A 231 17.35 -40.62 2.42
C LYS A 231 16.67 -39.95 3.62
N TYR A 232 16.45 -40.70 4.68
CA TYR A 232 16.10 -40.23 6.00
C TYR A 232 17.27 -40.45 6.95
N THR A 233 17.67 -39.39 7.67
CA THR A 233 18.77 -39.48 8.64
C THR A 233 18.34 -38.77 9.92
N SER A 234 18.47 -39.41 11.06
CA SER A 234 18.27 -38.86 12.36
C SER A 234 19.47 -39.20 13.26
N THR A 235 19.98 -38.25 14.01
CA THR A 235 21.00 -38.46 15.06
C THR A 235 20.40 -38.95 16.37
N GLY A 236 19.09 -38.77 16.53
CA GLY A 236 18.30 -39.28 17.66
C GLY A 236 17.45 -40.47 17.25
N GLY A 237 16.25 -40.56 17.77
CA GLY A 237 15.30 -41.60 17.40
C GLY A 237 14.58 -41.29 16.09
N ALA A 238 14.24 -42.31 15.32
CA ALA A 238 13.31 -42.24 14.21
C ALA A 238 12.19 -43.27 14.45
N THR A 239 10.94 -42.83 14.37
CA THR A 239 9.75 -43.67 14.59
C THR A 239 8.87 -43.69 13.35
N LEU A 240 8.40 -44.85 12.97
CA LEU A 240 7.39 -45.05 11.94
C LEU A 240 6.25 -45.88 12.52
N GLU A 241 5.08 -45.25 12.67
CA GLU A 241 3.90 -45.88 13.26
C GLU A 241 2.73 -45.85 12.28
N GLY A 242 1.91 -46.89 12.27
CA GLY A 242 0.69 -46.98 11.50
C GLY A 242 -0.03 -48.29 11.77
N SER A 243 -1.34 -48.33 11.48
CA SER A 243 -2.12 -49.59 11.57
C SER A 243 -1.55 -50.69 10.69
N THR A 244 -0.92 -50.32 9.59
CA THR A 244 -0.16 -51.23 8.70
C THR A 244 1.06 -50.47 8.19
N VAL A 245 2.22 -51.07 8.30
CA VAL A 245 3.47 -50.61 7.69
C VAL A 245 3.92 -51.64 6.68
N SER A 246 4.08 -51.26 5.41
CA SER A 246 4.56 -52.13 4.36
C SER A 246 5.84 -51.56 3.74
N MET A 247 6.92 -52.35 3.75
CA MET A 247 8.18 -52.02 3.09
C MET A 247 8.46 -53.07 2.03
N LYS A 248 8.71 -52.63 0.79
CA LYS A 248 9.02 -53.55 -0.33
C LYS A 248 10.25 -53.06 -1.08
N SER A 249 11.19 -53.94 -1.31
CA SER A 249 12.35 -53.72 -2.18
C SER A 249 12.36 -54.75 -3.31
N THR A 250 12.82 -54.35 -4.50
CA THR A 250 12.95 -55.22 -5.65
C THR A 250 14.35 -55.91 -5.73
N SER A 251 15.30 -55.42 -4.94
CA SER A 251 16.67 -55.93 -4.92
C SER A 251 17.06 -56.44 -3.53
N SER A 252 17.32 -55.52 -2.58
CA SER A 252 17.72 -55.90 -1.23
C SER A 252 17.13 -54.97 -0.21
N MET A 253 16.87 -55.46 0.98
CA MET A 253 16.49 -54.69 2.16
C MET A 253 17.45 -55.03 3.31
N ASN A 254 18.22 -54.07 3.77
CA ASN A 254 19.15 -54.26 4.87
C ASN A 254 18.60 -53.60 6.14
N LEU A 255 18.58 -54.35 7.23
CA LEU A 255 18.27 -53.86 8.58
C LEU A 255 19.50 -54.14 9.45
N GLU A 256 20.21 -53.10 9.84
CA GLU A 256 21.46 -53.23 10.60
C GLU A 256 21.36 -52.43 11.90
N SER A 257 21.89 -52.92 12.97
CA SER A 257 22.06 -52.24 14.23
C SER A 257 23.39 -52.66 14.88
N SER A 258 24.10 -51.70 15.43
CA SER A 258 25.32 -51.96 16.21
C SER A 258 25.02 -52.60 17.56
N ALA A 259 23.77 -52.62 18.03
CA ALA A 259 23.34 -53.21 19.29
C ALA A 259 22.40 -54.39 19.04
N ALA A 260 21.12 -54.19 19.02
CA ALA A 260 20.14 -55.27 18.84
C ALA A 260 19.05 -54.85 17.84
N VAL A 261 18.61 -55.82 17.02
CA VAL A 261 17.38 -55.74 16.23
C VAL A 261 16.32 -56.58 16.95
N LYS A 262 15.26 -55.96 17.41
CA LYS A 262 14.13 -56.66 18.05
C LYS A 262 12.94 -56.69 17.09
N ILE A 263 12.47 -57.90 16.75
CA ILE A 263 11.26 -58.10 15.96
C ILE A 263 10.26 -58.85 16.82
N SER A 264 9.06 -58.30 16.99
CA SER A 264 8.00 -58.92 17.79
C SER A 264 6.69 -58.89 17.04
N GLY A 265 5.96 -59.95 17.04
CA GLY A 265 4.65 -60.09 16.38
C GLY A 265 4.11 -61.51 16.49
N THR A 266 2.84 -61.70 16.16
CA THR A 266 2.19 -63.02 16.14
C THR A 266 1.27 -63.10 14.95
N PRO A 267 1.64 -63.95 13.91
CA PRO A 267 2.89 -64.71 13.77
C PRO A 267 4.04 -63.84 13.20
N ILE A 268 5.29 -64.30 13.36
CA ILE A 268 6.46 -63.83 12.61
C ILE A 268 6.74 -64.88 11.56
N SER A 269 6.76 -64.53 10.26
CA SER A 269 7.12 -65.43 9.15
C SER A 269 8.37 -64.87 8.48
N ILE A 270 9.41 -65.67 8.40
CA ILE A 270 10.67 -65.38 7.71
C ILE A 270 10.81 -66.50 6.64
N GLY A 271 10.69 -66.09 5.35
CA GLY A 271 10.72 -66.97 4.22
C GLY A 271 11.94 -66.83 3.37
#